data_c12d4647c72c5166424291f63357b98b
#
_entry.id   c12d4647c72c5166424291f63357b98b
#
_cell.length_a   1.000
_cell.length_b   1.000
_cell.length_c   1.000
_cell.angle_alpha   90.00
_cell.angle_beta   90.00
_cell.angle_gamma   90.00
#
_symmetry.space_group_name_H-M   'P 1'
#
loop_
_entity.id
_entity.type
_entity.pdbx_description
1 polymer ?
#
loop_
_entity_poly.entity_id
_entity_poly.type
_entity_poly.pdbx_seq_one_letter_code
_entity_poly.pdbx_strand_id
1 'polypeptide(L)'
;GQAQMNPGTAERIVVYNWASAARICGEMSFLNVGRYSDDYTSAYYYPDLSASIKNATLAITAVENQLEAATTTAHEKEFFPNVKQFARIWRAYLISEFVDNFGPYPIESFLGENPVFNSEKDDYEFILKELKEAAAAINTSVLPVEAEGKCDPFDNVKYDPVKWQKYANSLRMRLAMRLSNIDKATAQTEFEDAAKGNKILTADEMFAVKENDGWDVFSGVYTRSFDDQVLSSTVANLLTNLGGIKVTEQRSDLASYVKPANYLGIKYDRHYVANTDNPTKQYWLDG
;
A
#
# COMPACT_ATOMS: atom_id res chain seq x y z
N GLY A 1 0.68 -8.85 -11.82
CA GLY A 1 1.08 -9.26 -10.52
C GLY A 1 0.83 -8.19 -9.49
N GLN A 2 0.10 -8.56 -8.47
CA GLN A 2 -0.31 -7.61 -7.45
C GLN A 2 -0.39 -8.37 -6.14
N ALA A 3 0.77 -8.48 -5.48
CA ALA A 3 0.87 -9.22 -4.22
C ALA A 3 -0.14 -8.72 -3.19
N GLN A 4 -0.30 -7.38 -3.07
CA GLN A 4 -1.25 -6.78 -2.15
C GLN A 4 -2.72 -6.93 -2.56
N MET A 5 -2.97 -7.31 -3.81
CA MET A 5 -4.30 -7.54 -4.35
C MET A 5 -4.67 -9.02 -4.41
N ASN A 6 -3.73 -9.90 -4.07
CA ASN A 6 -4.05 -11.30 -3.85
C ASN A 6 -4.84 -11.40 -2.54
N PRO A 7 -6.14 -11.80 -2.58
CA PRO A 7 -6.97 -11.84 -1.38
C PRO A 7 -6.37 -12.67 -0.25
N GLY A 8 -5.79 -13.83 -0.57
CA GLY A 8 -5.18 -14.68 0.43
C GLY A 8 -3.95 -14.07 1.10
N THR A 9 -3.13 -13.34 0.34
CA THR A 9 -1.98 -12.63 0.87
C THR A 9 -2.40 -11.42 1.70
N ALA A 10 -3.34 -10.61 1.19
CA ALA A 10 -3.85 -9.44 1.90
C ALA A 10 -4.49 -9.84 3.24
N GLU A 11 -5.31 -10.89 3.28
CA GLU A 11 -5.89 -11.42 4.50
C GLU A 11 -4.81 -11.78 5.52
N ARG A 12 -3.82 -12.56 5.11
CA ARG A 12 -2.81 -13.08 6.03
C ARG A 12 -1.86 -12.02 6.54
N ILE A 13 -1.47 -11.09 5.70
CA ILE A 13 -0.48 -10.08 6.06
C ILE A 13 -1.12 -8.85 6.66
N VAL A 14 -2.10 -8.25 5.99
CA VAL A 14 -2.69 -7.00 6.47
C VAL A 14 -3.55 -7.25 7.70
N VAL A 15 -4.44 -8.23 7.62
CA VAL A 15 -5.44 -8.46 8.67
C VAL A 15 -4.81 -9.15 9.87
N TYR A 16 -4.07 -10.23 9.66
CA TYR A 16 -3.54 -11.01 10.77
C TYR A 16 -2.27 -10.43 11.40
N ASN A 17 -1.36 -9.89 10.60
CA ASN A 17 -0.10 -9.38 11.12
C ASN A 17 -0.11 -7.86 11.33
N TRP A 18 -0.33 -7.07 10.29
CA TRP A 18 -0.14 -5.63 10.38
C TRP A 18 -1.18 -4.92 11.21
N ALA A 19 -2.45 -5.29 11.07
CA ALA A 19 -3.52 -4.65 11.83
C ALA A 19 -3.36 -4.92 13.33
N SER A 20 -2.94 -6.13 13.71
CA SER A 20 -2.66 -6.49 15.09
C SER A 20 -1.38 -5.83 15.61
N ALA A 21 -0.30 -5.83 14.83
CA ALA A 21 0.96 -5.16 15.19
C ALA A 21 0.79 -3.64 15.36
N ALA A 22 -0.01 -3.03 14.49
CA ALA A 22 -0.38 -1.62 14.58
C ALA A 22 -1.42 -1.32 15.67
N ARG A 23 -1.90 -2.34 16.37
CA ARG A 23 -2.96 -2.23 17.39
C ARG A 23 -4.24 -1.60 16.87
N ILE A 24 -4.57 -1.83 15.62
CA ILE A 24 -5.85 -1.43 15.02
C ILE A 24 -6.95 -2.38 15.46
N CYS A 25 -6.67 -3.68 15.47
CA CYS A 25 -7.56 -4.70 16.01
C CYS A 25 -6.96 -5.37 17.25
N GLY A 26 -7.82 -6.05 18.00
CA GLY A 26 -7.42 -6.87 19.15
C GLY A 26 -6.80 -8.19 18.73
N GLU A 27 -6.42 -8.98 19.74
CA GLU A 27 -5.86 -10.30 19.51
C GLU A 27 -6.86 -11.24 18.85
N MET A 28 -6.38 -11.94 17.86
CA MET A 28 -7.10 -13.08 17.27
C MET A 28 -6.72 -14.38 17.99
N SER A 29 -7.68 -15.30 18.12
CA SER A 29 -7.54 -16.48 18.95
C SER A 29 -6.43 -17.45 18.56
N PHE A 30 -5.92 -17.41 17.34
CA PHE A 30 -4.86 -18.30 16.87
C PHE A 30 -3.56 -17.58 16.48
N LEU A 31 -3.55 -16.25 16.48
CA LEU A 31 -2.34 -15.47 16.25
C LEU A 31 -1.81 -14.95 17.58
N ASN A 32 -0.60 -15.34 17.89
CA ASN A 32 0.11 -14.79 19.04
C ASN A 32 0.53 -13.36 18.72
N VAL A 33 -0.27 -12.41 19.11
CA VAL A 33 0.03 -10.98 18.94
C VAL A 33 1.39 -10.64 19.55
N GLY A 34 2.18 -9.92 18.77
CA GLY A 34 3.54 -9.57 19.15
C GLY A 34 4.58 -10.67 18.91
N ARG A 35 4.20 -11.81 18.35
CA ARG A 35 5.14 -12.79 17.84
C ARG A 35 5.15 -12.76 16.33
N TYR A 36 6.34 -12.67 15.76
CA TYR A 36 6.54 -12.84 14.34
C TYR A 36 6.13 -14.26 13.95
N SER A 37 5.22 -14.38 12.98
CA SER A 37 4.88 -15.67 12.39
C SER A 37 5.48 -15.74 10.99
N ASP A 38 6.49 -16.57 10.84
CA ASP A 38 7.17 -16.78 9.56
C ASP A 38 6.28 -17.47 8.53
N ASP A 39 5.32 -18.26 8.98
CA ASP A 39 4.45 -19.07 8.12
C ASP A 39 3.70 -18.24 7.08
N TYR A 40 3.19 -17.07 7.45
CA TYR A 40 2.43 -16.21 6.54
C TYR A 40 3.30 -15.26 5.74
N THR A 41 4.36 -14.73 6.33
CA THR A 41 5.25 -13.79 5.64
C THR A 41 6.13 -14.50 4.63
N SER A 42 6.79 -15.56 5.01
CA SER A 42 7.69 -16.32 4.13
C SER A 42 6.96 -17.18 3.11
N ALA A 43 5.84 -17.81 3.50
CA ALA A 43 5.11 -18.70 2.60
C ALA A 43 4.25 -17.99 1.57
N TYR A 44 3.82 -16.76 1.83
CA TYR A 44 2.88 -16.04 0.94
C TYR A 44 3.42 -14.68 0.50
N TYR A 45 3.80 -13.80 1.41
CA TYR A 45 4.09 -12.42 1.06
C TYR A 45 5.42 -12.26 0.32
N TYR A 46 6.47 -12.91 0.80
CA TYR A 46 7.77 -12.91 0.14
C TYR A 46 7.71 -13.45 -1.30
N PRO A 47 7.15 -14.66 -1.55
CA PRO A 47 7.03 -15.20 -2.90
C PRO A 47 6.17 -14.33 -3.82
N ASP A 48 5.04 -13.81 -3.32
CA ASP A 48 4.12 -13.01 -4.11
C ASP A 48 4.75 -11.66 -4.51
N LEU A 49 5.46 -10.99 -3.59
CA LEU A 49 6.21 -9.77 -3.91
C LEU A 49 7.31 -10.06 -4.93
N SER A 50 8.11 -11.10 -4.69
CA SER A 50 9.21 -11.48 -5.60
C SER A 50 8.71 -11.79 -7.00
N ALA A 51 7.63 -12.56 -7.12
CA ALA A 51 7.00 -12.88 -8.40
C ALA A 51 6.44 -11.62 -9.07
N SER A 52 5.83 -10.72 -8.31
CA SER A 52 5.26 -9.47 -8.83
C SER A 52 6.34 -8.51 -9.32
N ILE A 53 7.45 -8.38 -8.62
CA ILE A 53 8.61 -7.57 -9.06
C ILE A 53 9.19 -8.15 -10.35
N LYS A 54 9.35 -9.47 -10.41
CA LYS A 54 9.80 -10.16 -11.63
C LYS A 54 8.87 -9.87 -12.80
N ASN A 55 7.56 -9.99 -12.61
CA ASN A 55 6.58 -9.73 -13.66
C ASN A 55 6.61 -8.27 -14.13
N ALA A 56 6.78 -7.31 -13.22
CA ALA A 56 6.92 -5.90 -13.59
C ALA A 56 8.19 -5.65 -14.42
N THR A 57 9.31 -6.30 -14.10
CA THR A 57 10.54 -6.19 -14.88
C THR A 57 10.39 -6.84 -16.25
N LEU A 58 9.79 -8.03 -16.33
CA LEU A 58 9.50 -8.68 -17.62
C LEU A 58 8.56 -7.83 -18.49
N ALA A 59 7.60 -7.13 -17.88
CA ALA A 59 6.72 -6.21 -18.61
C ALA A 59 7.51 -5.04 -19.21
N ILE A 60 8.48 -4.47 -18.51
CA ILE A 60 9.38 -3.42 -19.05
C ILE A 60 10.12 -3.93 -20.28
N THR A 61 10.77 -5.08 -20.16
CA THR A 61 11.50 -5.70 -21.28
C THR A 61 10.58 -6.05 -22.46
N ALA A 62 9.37 -6.55 -22.19
CA ALA A 62 8.41 -6.87 -23.24
C ALA A 62 7.97 -5.63 -24.02
N VAL A 63 7.75 -4.50 -23.32
CA VAL A 63 7.43 -3.23 -23.97
C VAL A 63 8.60 -2.73 -24.82
N GLU A 64 9.82 -2.81 -24.33
CA GLU A 64 11.01 -2.42 -25.08
C GLU A 64 11.15 -3.23 -26.37
N ASN A 65 11.00 -4.54 -26.28
CA ASN A 65 11.03 -5.43 -27.46
C ASN A 65 9.88 -5.12 -28.45
N GLN A 66 8.69 -4.83 -27.94
CA GLN A 66 7.55 -4.49 -28.80
C GLN A 66 7.77 -3.17 -29.54
N LEU A 67 8.37 -2.17 -28.88
CA LEU A 67 8.68 -0.88 -29.53
C LEU A 67 9.67 -1.02 -30.70
N GLU A 68 10.52 -2.01 -30.68
CA GLU A 68 11.47 -2.35 -31.76
C GLU A 68 10.86 -3.21 -32.86
N ALA A 69 9.70 -3.83 -32.60
CA ALA A 69 9.08 -4.76 -33.56
C ALA A 69 8.50 -4.03 -34.77
N ALA A 70 8.67 -4.60 -35.94
CA ALA A 70 8.14 -4.05 -37.20
C ALA A 70 6.60 -3.99 -37.26
N THR A 71 5.93 -4.80 -36.44
CA THR A 71 4.48 -4.91 -36.35
C THR A 71 3.84 -3.85 -35.45
N THR A 72 4.63 -3.05 -34.74
CA THR A 72 4.13 -2.02 -33.81
C THR A 72 3.40 -0.92 -34.56
N THR A 73 2.16 -0.67 -34.21
CA THR A 73 1.31 0.37 -34.79
C THR A 73 1.79 1.77 -34.40
N ALA A 74 1.31 2.79 -35.13
CA ALA A 74 1.66 4.20 -34.82
C ALA A 74 1.21 4.59 -33.40
N HIS A 75 0.00 4.16 -33.00
CA HIS A 75 -0.50 4.42 -31.64
C HIS A 75 0.33 3.74 -30.56
N GLU A 76 0.69 2.48 -30.75
CA GLU A 76 1.53 1.75 -29.81
C GLU A 76 2.90 2.40 -29.65
N LYS A 77 3.51 2.92 -30.73
CA LYS A 77 4.77 3.65 -30.65
C LYS A 77 4.70 4.92 -29.79
N GLU A 78 3.53 5.54 -29.73
CA GLU A 78 3.31 6.72 -28.91
C GLU A 78 2.90 6.36 -27.47
N PHE A 79 2.08 5.32 -27.28
CA PHE A 79 1.50 4.98 -25.98
C PHE A 79 2.38 4.02 -25.15
N PHE A 80 3.04 3.05 -25.75
CA PHE A 80 3.82 2.06 -25.01
C PHE A 80 5.02 2.63 -24.22
N PRO A 81 5.64 3.76 -24.60
CA PRO A 81 6.56 4.45 -23.71
C PRO A 81 5.94 4.80 -22.35
N ASN A 82 4.64 5.18 -22.28
CA ASN A 82 3.93 5.39 -21.03
C ASN A 82 3.73 4.08 -20.27
N VAL A 83 3.35 2.99 -20.95
CA VAL A 83 3.19 1.66 -20.31
C VAL A 83 4.49 1.20 -19.64
N LYS A 84 5.64 1.46 -20.28
CA LYS A 84 6.95 1.24 -19.66
C LYS A 84 7.10 2.00 -18.35
N GLN A 85 6.70 3.28 -18.31
CA GLN A 85 6.79 4.08 -17.08
C GLN A 85 5.83 3.56 -16.01
N PHE A 86 4.61 3.16 -16.37
CA PHE A 86 3.68 2.55 -15.42
C PHE A 86 4.25 1.29 -14.78
N ALA A 87 4.89 0.42 -15.56
CA ALA A 87 5.56 -0.76 -15.04
C ALA A 87 6.75 -0.42 -14.12
N ARG A 88 7.55 0.62 -14.45
CA ARG A 88 8.64 1.12 -13.61
C ARG A 88 8.11 1.64 -12.26
N ILE A 89 7.05 2.44 -12.28
CA ILE A 89 6.41 2.99 -11.06
C ILE A 89 5.89 1.85 -10.19
N TRP A 90 5.20 0.88 -10.80
CA TRP A 90 4.66 -0.25 -10.05
C TRP A 90 5.76 -1.14 -9.48
N ARG A 91 6.82 -1.38 -10.24
CA ARG A 91 8.01 -2.10 -9.76
C ARG A 91 8.66 -1.40 -8.57
N ALA A 92 8.83 -0.09 -8.65
CA ALA A 92 9.40 0.70 -7.55
C ALA A 92 8.54 0.60 -6.28
N TYR A 93 7.21 0.62 -6.40
CA TYR A 93 6.30 0.36 -5.29
C TYR A 93 6.51 -1.02 -4.68
N LEU A 94 6.53 -2.06 -5.50
CA LEU A 94 6.71 -3.44 -5.03
C LEU A 94 8.07 -3.66 -4.35
N ILE A 95 9.15 -3.07 -4.89
CA ILE A 95 10.47 -3.12 -4.27
C ILE A 95 10.44 -2.40 -2.92
N SER A 96 9.77 -1.24 -2.80
CA SER A 96 9.66 -0.55 -1.51
C SER A 96 8.94 -1.39 -0.46
N GLU A 97 7.87 -2.09 -0.83
CA GLU A 97 7.19 -3.04 0.06
C GLU A 97 8.10 -4.21 0.47
N PHE A 98 8.92 -4.71 -0.48
CA PHE A 98 9.87 -5.77 -0.18
C PHE A 98 10.94 -5.30 0.82
N VAL A 99 11.59 -4.18 0.54
CA VAL A 99 12.67 -3.62 1.38
C VAL A 99 12.16 -3.28 2.78
N ASP A 100 10.97 -2.71 2.88
CA ASP A 100 10.35 -2.35 4.16
C ASP A 100 10.02 -3.56 5.06
N ASN A 101 9.77 -4.71 4.47
CA ASN A 101 9.36 -5.91 5.21
C ASN A 101 10.47 -6.96 5.37
N PHE A 102 11.38 -7.05 4.41
CA PHE A 102 12.36 -8.14 4.32
C PHE A 102 13.82 -7.65 4.28
N GLY A 103 14.05 -6.33 4.17
CA GLY A 103 15.38 -5.76 4.04
C GLY A 103 15.91 -5.75 2.60
N PRO A 104 17.23 -5.77 2.40
CA PRO A 104 17.87 -5.59 1.11
C PRO A 104 17.32 -6.44 -0.02
N TYR A 105 17.22 -5.85 -1.23
CA TYR A 105 16.74 -6.51 -2.44
C TYR A 105 17.81 -6.53 -3.53
N PRO A 106 17.93 -7.62 -4.32
CA PRO A 106 18.93 -7.71 -5.39
C PRO A 106 18.43 -7.06 -6.69
N ILE A 107 18.40 -5.74 -6.78
CA ILE A 107 17.79 -4.99 -7.89
C ILE A 107 18.36 -5.37 -9.24
N GLU A 108 19.69 -5.41 -9.38
CA GLU A 108 20.36 -5.66 -10.65
C GLU A 108 20.48 -7.15 -10.98
N SER A 109 20.50 -7.99 -9.97
CA SER A 109 20.78 -9.43 -10.10
C SER A 109 19.51 -10.27 -10.05
N PHE A 110 18.35 -9.68 -10.02
CA PHE A 110 17.11 -10.40 -9.75
C PHE A 110 16.73 -11.40 -10.86
N LEU A 111 17.29 -11.28 -12.07
CA LEU A 111 17.23 -12.28 -13.16
C LEU A 111 18.48 -13.17 -13.23
N GLY A 112 19.46 -12.93 -12.37
CA GLY A 112 20.73 -13.66 -12.35
C GLY A 112 20.66 -14.96 -11.54
N GLU A 113 21.62 -15.82 -11.79
CA GLU A 113 21.78 -17.07 -11.04
C GLU A 113 22.33 -16.86 -9.62
N ASN A 114 23.09 -15.80 -9.42
CA ASN A 114 23.69 -15.43 -8.12
C ASN A 114 23.28 -14.00 -7.76
N PRO A 115 22.17 -13.80 -7.07
CA PRO A 115 21.71 -12.47 -6.70
C PRO A 115 22.67 -11.81 -5.72
N VAL A 116 23.09 -10.58 -6.03
CA VAL A 116 23.84 -9.71 -5.15
C VAL A 116 22.86 -8.73 -4.52
N PHE A 117 22.75 -8.77 -3.20
CA PHE A 117 21.86 -7.87 -2.46
C PHE A 117 22.54 -6.51 -2.30
N ASN A 118 21.79 -5.46 -2.59
CA ASN A 118 22.21 -4.09 -2.34
C ASN A 118 22.06 -3.75 -0.83
N SER A 119 22.51 -2.57 -0.43
CA SER A 119 22.09 -2.05 0.86
C SER A 119 20.67 -1.48 0.78
N GLU A 120 19.94 -1.44 1.89
CA GLU A 120 18.63 -0.77 1.96
C GLU A 120 18.70 0.69 1.49
N LYS A 121 19.84 1.35 1.73
CA LYS A 121 20.09 2.71 1.25
C LYS A 121 20.11 2.76 -0.28
N ASP A 122 20.89 1.88 -0.92
CA ASP A 122 20.99 1.82 -2.38
C ASP A 122 19.64 1.46 -3.01
N ASP A 123 18.87 0.58 -2.36
CA ASP A 123 17.52 0.22 -2.79
C ASP A 123 16.57 1.43 -2.75
N TYR A 124 16.61 2.21 -1.68
CA TYR A 124 15.80 3.43 -1.57
C TYR A 124 16.22 4.52 -2.55
N GLU A 125 17.52 4.71 -2.78
CA GLU A 125 18.03 5.61 -3.80
C GLU A 125 17.53 5.21 -5.21
N PHE A 126 17.59 3.92 -5.51
CA PHE A 126 17.03 3.38 -6.76
C PHE A 126 15.53 3.63 -6.87
N ILE A 127 14.75 3.30 -5.85
CA ILE A 127 13.29 3.47 -5.83
C ILE A 127 12.90 4.94 -6.08
N LEU A 128 13.51 5.86 -5.35
CA LEU A 128 13.21 7.29 -5.49
C LEU A 128 13.60 7.82 -6.88
N LYS A 129 14.73 7.37 -7.42
CA LYS A 129 15.18 7.69 -8.78
C LYS A 129 14.23 7.15 -9.84
N GLU A 130 13.82 5.88 -9.72
CA GLU A 130 12.86 5.25 -10.66
C GLU A 130 11.53 6.05 -10.69
N LEU A 131 10.99 6.40 -9.54
CA LEU A 131 9.75 7.17 -9.46
C LEU A 131 9.89 8.55 -10.07
N LYS A 132 11.00 9.24 -9.82
CA LYS A 132 11.30 10.57 -10.36
C LYS A 132 11.39 10.54 -11.88
N GLU A 133 12.22 9.65 -12.41
CA GLU A 133 12.47 9.54 -13.85
C GLU A 133 11.21 9.06 -14.60
N ALA A 134 10.51 8.07 -14.06
CA ALA A 134 9.30 7.57 -14.68
C ALA A 134 8.20 8.64 -14.72
N ALA A 135 7.98 9.37 -13.62
CA ALA A 135 7.01 10.47 -13.60
C ALA A 135 7.34 11.56 -14.63
N ALA A 136 8.62 11.90 -14.79
CA ALA A 136 9.06 12.91 -15.76
C ALA A 136 8.95 12.43 -17.22
N ALA A 137 9.10 11.13 -17.46
CA ALA A 137 9.06 10.54 -18.80
C ALA A 137 7.63 10.25 -19.31
N ILE A 138 6.62 10.31 -18.46
CA ILE A 138 5.22 10.11 -18.87
C ILE A 138 4.77 11.25 -19.80
N ASN A 139 4.32 10.89 -21.00
CA ASN A 139 3.65 11.79 -21.90
C ASN A 139 2.14 11.83 -21.61
N THR A 140 1.69 12.86 -20.89
CA THR A 140 0.30 13.01 -20.47
C THR A 140 -0.68 13.35 -21.60
N SER A 141 -0.19 13.63 -22.80
CA SER A 141 -1.02 13.95 -23.97
C SER A 141 -1.43 12.70 -24.75
N VAL A 142 -0.79 11.56 -24.52
CA VAL A 142 -1.06 10.29 -25.21
C VAL A 142 -1.92 9.41 -24.33
N LEU A 143 -3.18 9.31 -24.68
CA LEU A 143 -4.16 8.56 -23.91
C LEU A 143 -4.28 7.11 -24.42
N PRO A 144 -4.65 6.14 -23.55
CA PRO A 144 -4.95 4.78 -23.96
C PRO A 144 -6.21 4.74 -24.83
N VAL A 145 -6.29 3.76 -25.73
CA VAL A 145 -7.58 3.40 -26.32
C VAL A 145 -8.41 2.58 -25.33
N GLU A 146 -9.72 2.47 -25.58
CA GLU A 146 -10.64 1.80 -24.63
C GLU A 146 -10.21 0.36 -24.27
N ALA A 147 -9.71 -0.40 -25.24
CA ALA A 147 -9.25 -1.77 -25.00
C ALA A 147 -8.04 -1.82 -24.06
N GLU A 148 -7.10 -0.88 -24.20
CA GLU A 148 -5.92 -0.76 -23.34
C GLU A 148 -6.33 -0.35 -21.92
N GLY A 149 -7.23 0.63 -21.80
CA GLY A 149 -7.73 1.09 -20.51
C GLY A 149 -8.45 0.00 -19.70
N LYS A 150 -9.10 -0.95 -20.36
CA LYS A 150 -9.75 -2.11 -19.72
C LYS A 150 -8.75 -3.14 -19.17
N CYS A 151 -7.50 -3.08 -19.59
CA CYS A 151 -6.44 -3.96 -19.08
C CYS A 151 -5.83 -3.46 -17.76
N ASP A 152 -6.14 -2.23 -17.34
CA ASP A 152 -5.67 -1.71 -16.08
C ASP A 152 -6.38 -2.40 -14.91
N PRO A 153 -5.65 -2.93 -13.93
CA PRO A 153 -6.24 -3.51 -12.72
C PRO A 153 -6.95 -2.48 -11.83
N PHE A 154 -6.69 -1.19 -12.05
CA PHE A 154 -7.31 -0.10 -11.31
C PHE A 154 -8.46 0.50 -12.13
N ASP A 155 -9.68 0.07 -11.85
CA ASP A 155 -10.88 0.46 -12.58
C ASP A 155 -11.07 1.98 -12.74
N ASN A 156 -10.61 2.74 -11.75
CA ASN A 156 -10.70 4.20 -11.75
C ASN A 156 -9.52 4.90 -12.43
N VAL A 157 -8.48 4.17 -12.83
CA VAL A 157 -7.26 4.72 -13.45
C VAL A 157 -7.25 4.50 -14.95
N LYS A 158 -7.49 3.28 -15.40
CA LYS A 158 -7.62 2.91 -16.83
C LYS A 158 -6.40 3.30 -17.66
N TYR A 159 -5.21 3.15 -17.11
CA TYR A 159 -3.94 3.58 -17.71
C TYR A 159 -3.88 5.07 -18.09
N ASP A 160 -4.65 5.93 -17.41
CA ASP A 160 -4.58 7.37 -17.58
C ASP A 160 -3.18 7.88 -17.16
N PRO A 161 -2.40 8.47 -18.10
CA PRO A 161 -1.03 8.86 -17.80
C PRO A 161 -0.95 10.00 -16.76
N VAL A 162 -1.93 10.88 -16.68
CA VAL A 162 -1.98 11.93 -15.66
C VAL A 162 -2.13 11.32 -14.27
N LYS A 163 -2.99 10.33 -14.13
CA LYS A 163 -3.20 9.63 -12.84
C LYS A 163 -1.95 8.86 -12.42
N TRP A 164 -1.30 8.17 -13.35
CA TRP A 164 -0.04 7.48 -13.06
C TRP A 164 1.08 8.43 -12.67
N GLN A 165 1.18 9.59 -13.31
CA GLN A 165 2.14 10.63 -12.93
C GLN A 165 1.86 11.17 -11.52
N LYS A 166 0.59 11.43 -11.19
CA LYS A 166 0.18 11.83 -9.84
C LYS A 166 0.52 10.77 -8.80
N TYR A 167 0.27 9.51 -9.11
CA TYR A 167 0.60 8.40 -8.24
C TYR A 167 2.10 8.30 -7.96
N ALA A 168 2.93 8.36 -9.01
CA ALA A 168 4.39 8.31 -8.88
C ALA A 168 4.95 9.41 -7.97
N ASN A 169 4.53 10.66 -8.17
CA ASN A 169 4.97 11.78 -7.33
C ASN A 169 4.48 11.63 -5.88
N SER A 170 3.22 11.21 -5.68
CA SER A 170 2.68 11.00 -4.33
C SER A 170 3.35 9.84 -3.61
N LEU A 171 3.64 8.75 -4.31
CA LEU A 171 4.40 7.63 -3.77
C LEU A 171 5.82 8.07 -3.40
N ARG A 172 6.49 8.83 -4.27
CA ARG A 172 7.82 9.39 -4.00
C ARG A 172 7.82 10.26 -2.76
N MET A 173 6.83 11.13 -2.57
CA MET A 173 6.67 11.94 -1.35
C MET A 173 6.53 11.04 -0.11
N ARG A 174 5.68 10.02 -0.18
CA ARG A 174 5.47 9.07 0.93
C ARG A 174 6.74 8.34 1.31
N LEU A 175 7.48 7.84 0.33
CA LEU A 175 8.73 7.10 0.57
C LEU A 175 9.87 8.02 1.03
N ALA A 176 9.96 9.24 0.52
CA ALA A 176 10.91 10.23 1.02
C ALA A 176 10.69 10.53 2.52
N MET A 177 9.44 10.64 2.97
CA MET A 177 9.13 10.85 4.39
C MET A 177 9.60 9.71 5.30
N ARG A 178 9.72 8.48 4.80
CA ARG A 178 10.26 7.36 5.59
C ARG A 178 11.73 7.56 5.94
N LEU A 179 12.47 8.32 5.14
CA LEU A 179 13.87 8.65 5.37
C LEU A 179 14.06 9.80 6.37
N SER A 180 13.01 10.46 6.83
CA SER A 180 13.08 11.71 7.61
C SER A 180 13.91 11.62 8.91
N ASN A 181 13.99 10.43 9.51
CA ASN A 181 14.77 10.19 10.72
C ASN A 181 16.17 9.60 10.44
N ILE A 182 16.44 9.16 9.20
CA ILE A 182 17.68 8.46 8.83
C ILE A 182 18.54 9.36 7.95
N ASP A 183 17.96 9.96 6.92
CA ASP A 183 18.60 10.89 6.00
C ASP A 183 17.65 12.07 5.70
N LYS A 184 17.65 13.02 6.61
CA LYS A 184 16.78 14.19 6.54
C LYS A 184 17.00 15.03 5.29
N ALA A 185 18.23 15.13 4.80
CA ALA A 185 18.56 15.95 3.63
C ALA A 185 17.96 15.35 2.35
N THR A 186 18.15 14.06 2.14
CA THR A 186 17.52 13.32 1.03
C THR A 186 16.01 13.34 1.15
N ALA A 187 15.46 13.08 2.34
CA ALA A 187 14.02 13.12 2.58
C ALA A 187 13.40 14.46 2.17
N GLN A 188 13.99 15.56 2.61
CA GLN A 188 13.51 16.90 2.29
C GLN A 188 13.61 17.18 0.78
N THR A 189 14.77 16.93 0.18
CA THR A 189 15.01 17.20 -1.25
C THR A 189 14.03 16.44 -2.14
N GLU A 190 13.87 15.13 -1.89
CA GLU A 190 12.99 14.27 -2.69
C GLU A 190 11.51 14.61 -2.50
N PHE A 191 11.11 14.92 -1.26
CA PHE A 191 9.74 15.33 -0.97
C PHE A 191 9.38 16.66 -1.63
N GLU A 192 10.21 17.70 -1.44
CA GLU A 192 9.95 19.03 -1.98
C GLU A 192 9.97 19.07 -3.51
N ASP A 193 10.85 18.27 -4.13
CA ASP A 193 10.91 18.14 -5.58
C ASP A 193 9.65 17.45 -6.12
N ALA A 194 9.25 16.33 -5.54
CA ALA A 194 8.03 15.61 -5.93
C ALA A 194 6.76 16.45 -5.71
N ALA A 195 6.73 17.28 -4.66
CA ALA A 195 5.59 18.14 -4.34
C ALA A 195 5.36 19.26 -5.35
N LYS A 196 6.34 19.59 -6.19
CA LYS A 196 6.19 20.56 -7.29
C LYS A 196 5.45 19.98 -8.49
N GLY A 197 5.49 18.64 -8.65
CA GLY A 197 4.83 17.92 -9.74
C GLY A 197 3.34 17.70 -9.52
N ASN A 198 2.69 17.10 -10.53
CA ASN A 198 1.33 16.60 -10.39
C ASN A 198 1.29 15.52 -9.30
N LYS A 199 0.37 15.65 -8.36
CA LYS A 199 0.20 14.74 -7.22
C LYS A 199 -1.26 14.51 -6.90
N ILE A 200 -1.55 13.45 -6.17
CA ILE A 200 -2.90 13.16 -5.66
C ILE A 200 -3.26 14.21 -4.62
N LEU A 201 -4.41 14.86 -4.80
CA LEU A 201 -4.92 15.90 -3.91
C LEU A 201 -6.22 15.49 -3.22
N THR A 202 -6.98 14.58 -3.82
CA THR A 202 -8.30 14.17 -3.36
C THR A 202 -8.41 12.65 -3.29
N ALA A 203 -9.34 12.14 -2.50
CA ALA A 203 -9.51 10.69 -2.30
C ALA A 203 -9.95 9.96 -3.59
N ASP A 204 -10.70 10.62 -4.46
CA ASP A 204 -11.17 10.07 -5.73
C ASP A 204 -10.06 9.91 -6.78
N GLU A 205 -8.92 10.56 -6.57
CA GLU A 205 -7.73 10.38 -7.41
C GLU A 205 -6.86 9.19 -6.97
N MET A 206 -7.15 8.60 -5.82
CA MET A 206 -6.40 7.43 -5.31
C MET A 206 -6.66 6.21 -6.17
N PHE A 207 -5.62 5.40 -6.36
CA PHE A 207 -5.76 4.12 -7.03
C PHE A 207 -6.60 3.18 -6.17
N ALA A 208 -7.69 2.69 -6.76
CA ALA A 208 -8.62 1.79 -6.11
C ALA A 208 -8.80 0.53 -6.94
N VAL A 209 -8.69 -0.62 -6.29
CA VAL A 209 -9.06 -1.91 -6.86
C VAL A 209 -10.48 -2.20 -6.47
N LYS A 210 -11.29 -2.53 -7.46
CA LYS A 210 -12.61 -3.08 -7.20
C LYS A 210 -12.46 -4.55 -6.85
N GLU A 211 -12.87 -4.92 -5.66
CA GLU A 211 -12.92 -6.33 -5.28
C GLU A 211 -13.93 -7.07 -6.14
N ASN A 212 -13.55 -8.26 -6.60
CA ASN A 212 -14.44 -9.13 -7.35
C ASN A 212 -15.43 -9.78 -6.40
N ASP A 213 -16.67 -9.92 -6.86
CA ASP A 213 -17.71 -10.64 -6.14
C ASP A 213 -17.23 -12.04 -5.74
N GLY A 214 -17.40 -12.40 -4.46
CA GLY A 214 -17.19 -13.74 -3.95
C GLY A 214 -16.06 -13.93 -2.93
N TRP A 215 -15.09 -13.06 -2.86
CA TRP A 215 -14.10 -13.03 -1.78
C TRP A 215 -13.78 -11.59 -1.41
N ASP A 216 -14.40 -11.15 -0.34
CA ASP A 216 -14.03 -9.92 0.34
C ASP A 216 -13.03 -10.27 1.45
N VAL A 217 -11.80 -9.83 1.30
CA VAL A 217 -10.71 -10.09 2.25
C VAL A 217 -11.08 -9.61 3.65
N PHE A 218 -11.76 -8.49 3.74
CA PHE A 218 -12.12 -7.91 5.03
C PHE A 218 -13.40 -8.53 5.58
N SER A 219 -14.43 -8.75 4.77
CA SER A 219 -15.67 -9.37 5.25
C SER A 219 -15.49 -10.86 5.57
N GLY A 220 -14.65 -11.57 4.81
CA GLY A 220 -14.36 -12.97 5.06
C GLY A 220 -13.77 -13.23 6.43
N VAL A 221 -12.94 -12.32 6.93
CA VAL A 221 -12.33 -12.40 8.27
C VAL A 221 -13.37 -12.10 9.35
N TYR A 222 -14.25 -11.14 9.14
CA TYR A 222 -15.28 -10.78 10.12
C TYR A 222 -16.43 -11.78 10.21
N THR A 223 -16.62 -12.61 9.20
CA THR A 223 -17.71 -13.60 9.16
C THR A 223 -17.33 -14.99 9.65
N ARG A 224 -16.04 -15.25 9.88
CA ARG A 224 -15.59 -16.52 10.42
C ARG A 224 -15.79 -16.56 11.94
N SER A 225 -16.50 -17.54 12.41
CA SER A 225 -16.85 -17.70 13.84
C SER A 225 -15.66 -17.86 14.80
N PHE A 226 -14.47 -18.06 14.29
CA PHE A 226 -13.23 -18.16 15.07
C PHE A 226 -12.25 -17.01 14.86
N ASP A 227 -12.57 -16.11 13.94
CA ASP A 227 -11.70 -15.00 13.52
C ASP A 227 -12.30 -13.64 13.90
N ASP A 228 -13.07 -13.58 15.00
CA ASP A 228 -13.68 -12.34 15.45
C ASP A 228 -12.62 -11.26 15.69
N GLN A 229 -12.52 -10.33 14.78
CA GLN A 229 -11.71 -9.15 14.96
C GLN A 229 -12.49 -8.10 15.75
N VAL A 230 -11.89 -7.69 16.83
CA VAL A 230 -12.43 -6.60 17.65
C VAL A 230 -11.53 -5.37 17.53
N LEU A 231 -12.15 -4.20 17.55
CA LEU A 231 -11.39 -2.95 17.59
C LEU A 231 -10.52 -2.94 18.85
N SER A 232 -9.23 -2.65 18.70
CA SER A 232 -8.34 -2.59 19.85
C SER A 232 -8.71 -1.46 20.79
N SER A 233 -8.49 -1.66 22.09
CA SER A 233 -8.66 -0.60 23.09
C SER A 233 -7.81 0.64 22.79
N THR A 234 -6.66 0.47 22.16
CA THR A 234 -5.80 1.58 21.74
C THR A 234 -6.51 2.48 20.73
N VAL A 235 -7.07 1.91 19.66
CA VAL A 235 -7.81 2.70 18.65
C VAL A 235 -9.10 3.23 19.22
N ALA A 236 -9.85 2.42 19.98
CA ALA A 236 -11.07 2.87 20.64
C ALA A 236 -10.80 4.07 21.54
N ASN A 237 -9.75 4.05 22.34
CA ASN A 237 -9.36 5.16 23.21
C ASN A 237 -8.91 6.40 22.41
N LEU A 238 -8.17 6.21 21.31
CA LEU A 238 -7.80 7.33 20.44
C LEU A 238 -9.02 7.99 19.79
N LEU A 239 -9.98 7.19 19.35
CA LEU A 239 -11.18 7.68 18.67
C LEU A 239 -12.17 8.33 19.64
N THR A 240 -12.32 7.78 20.84
CA THR A 240 -13.32 8.22 21.82
C THR A 240 -12.73 9.09 22.93
N ASN A 241 -11.42 9.12 23.07
CA ASN A 241 -10.70 9.76 24.18
C ASN A 241 -11.23 9.36 25.57
N LEU A 242 -11.74 8.13 25.69
CA LEU A 242 -12.27 7.60 26.95
C LEU A 242 -11.12 7.41 27.95
N GLY A 243 -11.18 8.16 29.04
CA GLY A 243 -10.18 8.12 30.11
C GLY A 243 -8.84 8.76 29.73
N GLY A 244 -8.74 9.37 28.56
CA GLY A 244 -7.56 10.09 28.12
C GLY A 244 -7.55 11.55 28.57
N ILE A 245 -6.36 12.12 28.64
CA ILE A 245 -6.21 13.57 28.80
C ILE A 245 -6.64 14.20 27.48
N LYS A 246 -7.52 15.17 27.53
CA LYS A 246 -7.96 15.89 26.32
C LYS A 246 -6.76 16.54 25.66
N VAL A 247 -6.68 16.42 24.32
CA VAL A 247 -5.59 17.05 23.54
C VAL A 247 -5.52 18.56 23.81
N THR A 248 -6.67 19.20 24.02
CA THR A 248 -6.79 20.61 24.40
C THR A 248 -6.18 20.95 25.77
N GLU A 249 -6.05 19.98 26.66
CA GLU A 249 -5.38 20.15 27.96
C GLU A 249 -3.86 20.01 27.85
N GLN A 250 -3.38 19.24 26.86
CA GLN A 250 -1.95 19.10 26.58
C GLN A 250 -1.44 20.18 25.63
N ARG A 251 -2.25 20.57 24.66
CA ARG A 251 -1.91 21.47 23.57
C ARG A 251 -3.06 22.45 23.33
N SER A 252 -3.06 23.54 24.07
CA SER A 252 -4.10 24.58 23.95
C SER A 252 -4.14 25.24 22.55
N ASP A 253 -3.01 25.24 21.83
CA ASP A 253 -2.92 25.73 20.47
C ASP A 253 -3.71 24.88 19.47
N LEU A 254 -4.01 23.64 19.79
CA LEU A 254 -4.81 22.73 18.96
C LEU A 254 -6.31 22.80 19.26
N ALA A 255 -6.75 23.58 20.27
CA ALA A 255 -8.14 23.64 20.70
C ALA A 255 -9.12 24.02 19.56
N SER A 256 -8.69 24.85 18.62
CA SER A 256 -9.50 25.26 17.46
C SER A 256 -9.65 24.15 16.41
N TYR A 257 -8.74 23.17 16.39
CA TYR A 257 -8.72 22.07 15.43
C TYR A 257 -9.32 20.80 16.02
N VAL A 258 -9.30 20.66 17.34
CA VAL A 258 -9.80 19.48 18.03
C VAL A 258 -11.27 19.68 18.37
N LYS A 259 -12.12 18.92 17.72
CA LYS A 259 -13.56 18.88 18.00
C LYS A 259 -13.86 17.79 19.04
N PRO A 260 -14.92 17.86 19.85
CA PRO A 260 -15.27 16.82 20.82
C PRO A 260 -15.50 15.44 20.19
N ALA A 261 -15.45 14.39 20.97
CA ALA A 261 -15.40 12.97 20.61
C ALA A 261 -16.48 12.40 19.67
N ASN A 262 -17.43 13.18 19.22
CA ASN A 262 -18.42 12.80 18.19
C ASN A 262 -17.86 12.74 16.77
N TYR A 263 -16.59 12.77 16.68
CA TYR A 263 -15.80 13.03 15.51
C TYR A 263 -16.04 12.17 14.33
N LEU A 264 -16.34 10.93 14.51
CA LEU A 264 -16.37 9.96 13.43
C LEU A 264 -17.77 9.41 13.21
N GLY A 265 -18.79 10.03 13.82
CA GLY A 265 -20.15 9.54 13.71
C GLY A 265 -20.35 8.15 14.31
N ILE A 266 -19.36 7.66 15.03
CA ILE A 266 -19.49 6.42 15.80
C ILE A 266 -20.26 6.76 17.04
N LYS A 267 -21.54 6.40 17.06
CA LYS A 267 -22.37 6.42 18.25
C LYS A 267 -21.85 5.29 19.13
N TYR A 268 -21.09 5.64 20.13
CA TYR A 268 -20.49 4.69 21.03
C TYR A 268 -21.42 4.40 22.20
N ASP A 269 -22.30 3.44 22.00
CA ASP A 269 -23.08 2.85 23.07
C ASP A 269 -22.54 1.45 23.31
N ARG A 270 -21.72 1.33 24.34
CA ARG A 270 -20.92 0.15 24.57
C ARG A 270 -21.58 -0.75 25.57
N HIS A 271 -22.04 -1.89 25.11
CA HIS A 271 -22.38 -2.98 26.01
C HIS A 271 -21.29 -4.05 25.99
N TYR A 272 -20.67 -4.23 27.13
CA TYR A 272 -19.85 -5.40 27.37
C TYR A 272 -20.77 -6.57 27.76
N VAL A 273 -20.82 -7.57 26.90
CA VAL A 273 -21.57 -8.79 27.19
C VAL A 273 -20.58 -9.92 27.36
N ALA A 274 -20.56 -10.53 28.56
CA ALA A 274 -19.86 -11.78 28.74
C ALA A 274 -20.53 -12.84 27.85
N ASN A 275 -19.73 -13.49 27.00
CA ASN A 275 -20.23 -14.60 26.23
C ASN A 275 -20.58 -15.76 27.17
N THR A 276 -21.86 -16.06 27.31
CA THR A 276 -22.34 -17.14 28.17
C THR A 276 -21.97 -18.54 27.65
N ASP A 277 -21.78 -18.66 26.33
CA ASP A 277 -21.43 -19.93 25.68
C ASP A 277 -19.92 -20.18 25.69
N ASN A 278 -19.14 -19.12 25.79
CA ASN A 278 -17.68 -19.21 25.93
C ASN A 278 -17.17 -18.08 26.86
N PRO A 279 -17.10 -18.32 28.17
CA PRO A 279 -16.75 -17.30 29.15
C PRO A 279 -15.32 -16.74 29.00
N THR A 280 -14.48 -17.36 28.17
CA THR A 280 -13.15 -16.86 27.85
C THR A 280 -13.16 -15.89 26.67
N LYS A 281 -14.24 -15.83 25.90
CA LYS A 281 -14.44 -14.89 24.80
C LYS A 281 -15.36 -13.76 25.26
N GLN A 282 -14.82 -12.59 25.23
CA GLN A 282 -15.54 -11.36 25.58
C GLN A 282 -15.80 -10.58 24.28
N TYR A 283 -17.06 -10.30 24.01
CA TYR A 283 -17.46 -9.54 22.84
C TYR A 283 -17.82 -8.12 23.23
N TRP A 284 -17.47 -7.20 22.36
CA TRP A 284 -17.97 -5.85 22.39
C TRP A 284 -19.15 -5.79 21.44
N LEU A 285 -20.31 -5.50 21.96
CA LEU A 285 -21.50 -5.24 21.15
C LEU A 285 -21.63 -3.74 21.01
N ASP A 286 -21.67 -3.28 19.77
CA ASP A 286 -22.16 -1.95 19.45
C ASP A 286 -23.69 -1.97 19.49
N GLY A 287 -24.27 -1.06 20.29
CA GLY A 287 -25.71 -0.87 20.39
C GLY A 287 -26.26 -0.02 19.22
#